data_d0a0703624ec86e7c75694d114faa487
#
_entry.id   d0a0703624ec86e7c75694d114faa487
#
_cell.length_a   1.000
_cell.length_b   1.000
_cell.length_c   1.000
_cell.angle_alpha   90.00
_cell.angle_beta   90.00
_cell.angle_gamma   90.00
#
_symmetry.space_group_name_H-M   'P 1'
#
loop_
_entity.id
_entity.type
_entity.pdbx_description
1 polymer ?
#
loop_
_entity_poly.entity_id
_entity_poly.type
_entity_poly.pdbx_seq_one_letter_code
_entity_poly.pdbx_strand_id
1 'polypeptide(L)'
;SPKTMELLINKGANVESKTKSGDTALHLAIAQGNKEIIEILLKKGANIEAKDVKGRTPLFIALDNEREDLVEFLINKGADINFKNSKNQKALFLALEKDSLILVKKLLENGVAIEETNEMGQTPLLVAINTEKAEMFNYLLEKGANFNAIDKDGNTALILATKTGNKDLVNYLLGRGSVIDAKNFLGNTAFLTSAIYNKGDIAQIFINKGTDLKAKNLLGKNAMDLAKENKSKDFLAVMKTREKELIENMGKAIENNQKDIFDKILTEEIDFNILTKNSESLILKAVKSNNLYYINKLIEKKVELKGKKLIVNTNNKEIISILVKEKVDLEEKDKNGETVLVSAVKARETEKVKMLVELGAKTDVVDTKKNNLIDLAIMSNNSPLVTYFLEKGIKVNTKNKDLLVWGVQENNIKLVEVFGNNFGYLDFKDKQGRNLLMIAAINNSKNVAEYLVNRGLSLVEKDKSGLNAIMYAAKHNSVDVAKLLIKKGSEPRDALEVAIIWDSMETLKLFDKNGIRIKEKDKFDRSLLMLAAEYNAKRIAEYLLDEGLDEDDEDKNGETALMYAARNGAIEVADVLIKKGANKKTKNKKNEKLLGVSKNNEMREFLLSKGVKW
;
A
#
# COMPACT_ATOMS: atom_id res chain seq x y z
N SER A 1 -83.01 29.43 26.26
CA SER A 1 -83.64 29.10 24.97
C SER A 1 -83.54 30.30 24.03
N PRO A 2 -83.61 30.14 22.72
CA PRO A 2 -83.66 31.22 21.73
C PRO A 2 -84.79 32.20 22.01
N LYS A 3 -85.99 31.71 22.31
CA LYS A 3 -87.18 32.51 22.67
C LYS A 3 -86.94 33.41 23.90
N THR A 4 -86.30 32.92 24.93
CA THR A 4 -85.96 33.70 26.12
C THR A 4 -84.94 34.80 25.79
N MET A 5 -83.96 34.52 24.96
CA MET A 5 -82.96 35.49 24.51
C MET A 5 -83.59 36.62 23.75
N GLU A 6 -84.47 36.30 22.80
CA GLU A 6 -85.19 37.30 22.02
C GLU A 6 -86.10 38.18 22.92
N LEU A 7 -86.84 37.59 23.87
CA LEU A 7 -87.65 38.33 24.81
C LEU A 7 -86.81 39.30 25.68
N LEU A 8 -85.65 38.84 26.20
CA LEU A 8 -84.77 39.69 27.03
C LEU A 8 -84.30 40.90 26.23
N ILE A 9 -83.87 40.67 24.99
CA ILE A 9 -83.35 41.75 24.13
C ILE A 9 -84.47 42.72 23.78
N ASN A 10 -85.72 42.24 23.46
CA ASN A 10 -86.88 43.07 23.17
C ASN A 10 -87.36 43.88 24.42
N LYS A 11 -86.98 43.43 25.64
CA LYS A 11 -87.23 44.15 26.91
C LYS A 11 -86.07 45.08 27.27
N GLY A 12 -85.10 45.31 26.40
CA GLY A 12 -84.05 46.31 26.58
C GLY A 12 -82.78 45.78 27.16
N ALA A 13 -82.56 44.45 27.18
CA ALA A 13 -81.22 43.90 27.57
C ALA A 13 -80.19 44.35 26.53
N ASN A 14 -79.06 44.87 27.04
CA ASN A 14 -77.98 45.35 26.21
C ASN A 14 -77.22 44.13 25.62
N VAL A 15 -77.23 43.92 24.31
CA VAL A 15 -76.55 42.86 23.56
C VAL A 15 -75.08 42.91 23.70
N GLU A 16 -74.49 44.10 23.99
CA GLU A 16 -73.04 44.32 24.13
C GLU A 16 -72.58 44.24 25.59
N SER A 17 -73.41 43.79 26.53
CA SER A 17 -72.97 43.58 27.91
C SER A 17 -71.85 42.54 27.97
N LYS A 18 -70.78 42.83 28.75
CA LYS A 18 -69.63 42.01 28.87
C LYS A 18 -69.56 41.32 30.22
N THR A 19 -69.12 40.09 30.21
CA THR A 19 -68.68 39.37 31.42
C THR A 19 -67.34 39.94 31.97
N LYS A 20 -66.90 39.47 33.13
CA LYS A 20 -65.55 39.84 33.68
C LYS A 20 -64.39 39.46 32.75
N SER A 21 -64.60 38.44 31.91
CA SER A 21 -63.64 38.04 30.87
C SER A 21 -63.83 38.79 29.56
N GLY A 22 -64.69 39.80 29.51
CA GLY A 22 -64.94 40.60 28.32
C GLY A 22 -65.82 39.96 27.28
N ASP A 23 -66.35 38.77 27.54
CA ASP A 23 -67.19 38.04 26.59
C ASP A 23 -68.58 38.72 26.49
N THR A 24 -69.00 38.97 25.28
CA THR A 24 -70.38 39.37 25.00
C THR A 24 -71.29 38.14 24.90
N ALA A 25 -72.60 38.33 24.86
CA ALA A 25 -73.60 37.27 24.60
C ALA A 25 -73.24 36.47 23.32
N LEU A 26 -72.74 37.17 22.29
CA LEU A 26 -72.27 36.53 21.03
C LEU A 26 -71.08 35.59 21.23
N HIS A 27 -70.10 36.00 22.00
CA HIS A 27 -68.96 35.13 22.31
C HIS A 27 -69.40 33.85 23.02
N LEU A 28 -70.29 33.95 24.01
CA LEU A 28 -70.82 32.80 24.77
C LEU A 28 -71.65 31.87 23.89
N ALA A 29 -72.52 32.46 23.01
CA ALA A 29 -73.31 31.69 22.09
C ALA A 29 -72.51 30.88 21.10
N ILE A 30 -71.41 31.47 20.60
CA ILE A 30 -70.45 30.80 19.72
C ILE A 30 -69.69 29.68 20.47
N ALA A 31 -69.21 29.95 21.67
CA ALA A 31 -68.56 28.93 22.49
C ALA A 31 -69.47 27.73 22.78
N GLN A 32 -70.78 27.95 22.93
CA GLN A 32 -71.78 26.90 23.10
C GLN A 32 -72.28 26.26 21.79
N GLY A 33 -71.93 26.85 20.66
CA GLY A 33 -72.33 26.37 19.35
C GLY A 33 -73.82 26.55 19.02
N ASN A 34 -74.52 27.48 19.67
CA ASN A 34 -75.94 27.68 19.49
C ASN A 34 -76.22 28.64 18.33
N LYS A 35 -76.31 28.08 17.11
CA LYS A 35 -76.50 28.84 15.87
C LYS A 35 -77.77 29.72 15.86
N GLU A 36 -78.85 29.25 16.43
CA GLU A 36 -80.09 29.99 16.49
C GLU A 36 -79.97 31.25 17.36
N ILE A 37 -79.31 31.14 18.52
CA ILE A 37 -79.01 32.28 19.39
C ILE A 37 -78.07 33.25 18.71
N ILE A 38 -77.02 32.75 18.01
CA ILE A 38 -76.05 33.56 17.24
C ILE A 38 -76.81 34.39 16.19
N GLU A 39 -77.75 33.79 15.43
CA GLU A 39 -78.53 34.49 14.43
C GLU A 39 -79.39 35.58 15.04
N ILE A 40 -80.06 35.31 16.16
CA ILE A 40 -80.88 36.30 16.88
C ILE A 40 -79.98 37.48 17.34
N LEU A 41 -78.84 37.21 17.96
CA LEU A 41 -77.97 38.26 18.45
C LEU A 41 -77.43 39.15 17.31
N LEU A 42 -77.02 38.57 16.18
CA LEU A 42 -76.57 39.34 15.02
C LEU A 42 -77.71 40.17 14.39
N LYS A 43 -78.92 39.61 14.27
CA LYS A 43 -80.09 40.36 13.80
C LYS A 43 -80.49 41.53 14.73
N LYS A 44 -80.16 41.42 16.02
CA LYS A 44 -80.40 42.43 17.03
C LYS A 44 -79.24 43.40 17.21
N GLY A 45 -78.26 43.37 16.30
CA GLY A 45 -77.20 44.36 16.24
C GLY A 45 -75.95 44.03 17.12
N ALA A 46 -75.80 42.76 17.55
CA ALA A 46 -74.56 42.37 18.21
C ALA A 46 -73.38 42.62 17.29
N ASN A 47 -72.31 43.22 17.86
CA ASN A 47 -71.13 43.53 17.12
C ASN A 47 -70.32 42.25 16.84
N ILE A 48 -70.25 41.85 15.57
CA ILE A 48 -69.55 40.66 15.09
C ILE A 48 -68.06 40.73 15.33
N GLU A 49 -67.47 41.97 15.54
CA GLU A 49 -66.07 42.23 15.82
C GLU A 49 -65.84 42.58 17.31
N ALA A 50 -66.82 42.29 18.19
CA ALA A 50 -66.61 42.50 19.63
C ALA A 50 -65.38 41.74 20.11
N LYS A 51 -64.63 42.34 21.07
CA LYS A 51 -63.37 41.74 21.60
C LYS A 51 -63.55 41.36 23.08
N ASP A 52 -63.11 40.18 23.43
CA ASP A 52 -62.92 39.78 24.82
C ASP A 52 -61.64 40.43 25.42
N VAL A 53 -61.29 40.11 26.67
CA VAL A 53 -60.10 40.65 27.32
C VAL A 53 -58.78 40.14 26.68
N LYS A 54 -58.81 39.05 25.93
CA LYS A 54 -57.68 38.48 25.16
C LYS A 54 -57.62 39.03 23.73
N GLY A 55 -58.54 40.01 23.40
CA GLY A 55 -58.65 40.57 22.07
C GLY A 55 -59.16 39.59 21.02
N ARG A 56 -59.80 38.49 21.44
CA ARG A 56 -60.44 37.54 20.48
C ARG A 56 -61.79 38.03 20.03
N THR A 57 -62.04 37.96 18.75
CA THR A 57 -63.32 38.17 18.17
C THR A 57 -64.18 36.91 18.19
N PRO A 58 -65.51 36.98 17.96
CA PRO A 58 -66.34 35.82 17.74
C PRO A 58 -65.77 34.79 16.77
N LEU A 59 -65.20 35.24 15.65
CA LEU A 59 -64.54 34.37 14.68
C LEU A 59 -63.31 33.61 15.28
N PHE A 60 -62.54 34.29 16.10
CA PHE A 60 -61.42 33.63 16.79
C PHE A 60 -61.88 32.57 17.78
N ILE A 61 -62.99 32.78 18.48
CA ILE A 61 -63.56 31.77 19.39
C ILE A 61 -64.06 30.58 18.61
N ALA A 62 -64.75 30.81 17.46
CA ALA A 62 -65.17 29.72 16.59
C ALA A 62 -64.00 28.89 16.07
N LEU A 63 -62.88 29.55 15.67
CA LEU A 63 -61.68 28.89 15.25
C LEU A 63 -60.97 28.12 16.41
N ASP A 64 -60.86 28.74 17.59
CA ASP A 64 -60.26 28.13 18.78
C ASP A 64 -61.00 26.88 19.26
N ASN A 65 -62.35 26.85 19.05
CA ASN A 65 -63.18 25.69 19.34
C ASN A 65 -63.37 24.75 18.14
N GLU A 66 -62.66 24.96 17.07
CA GLU A 66 -62.69 24.14 15.84
C GLU A 66 -64.12 23.96 15.25
N ARG A 67 -64.92 24.98 15.37
CA ARG A 67 -66.32 24.98 14.90
C ARG A 67 -66.44 25.48 13.44
N GLU A 68 -66.17 24.55 12.51
CA GLU A 68 -66.14 24.83 11.08
C GLU A 68 -67.40 25.44 10.54
N ASP A 69 -68.55 24.96 11.04
CA ASP A 69 -69.90 25.45 10.67
C ASP A 69 -70.10 26.89 11.09
N LEU A 70 -69.59 27.28 12.26
CA LEU A 70 -69.68 28.65 12.75
C LEU A 70 -68.69 29.59 12.12
N VAL A 71 -67.51 29.09 11.81
CA VAL A 71 -66.43 29.86 11.09
C VAL A 71 -66.99 30.30 9.74
N GLU A 72 -67.51 29.39 8.94
CA GLU A 72 -68.11 29.70 7.65
C GLU A 72 -69.31 30.65 7.81
N PHE A 73 -70.16 30.38 8.78
CA PHE A 73 -71.32 31.24 9.06
C PHE A 73 -70.94 32.69 9.40
N LEU A 74 -69.96 32.88 10.28
CA LEU A 74 -69.48 34.20 10.69
C LEU A 74 -68.77 34.95 9.54
N ILE A 75 -68.01 34.28 8.71
CA ILE A 75 -67.40 34.86 7.52
C ILE A 75 -68.49 35.33 6.54
N ASN A 76 -69.50 34.51 6.30
CA ASN A 76 -70.62 34.86 5.44
C ASN A 76 -71.46 36.03 6.02
N LYS A 77 -71.37 36.28 7.33
CA LYS A 77 -72.02 37.43 8.01
C LYS A 77 -71.11 38.67 8.05
N GLY A 78 -69.90 38.59 7.43
CA GLY A 78 -69.00 39.72 7.28
C GLY A 78 -67.96 39.87 8.41
N ALA A 79 -67.70 38.82 9.18
CA ALA A 79 -66.63 38.85 10.13
C ALA A 79 -65.28 39.09 9.42
N ASP A 80 -64.40 39.94 10.00
CA ASP A 80 -63.10 40.26 9.48
C ASP A 80 -62.15 39.08 9.68
N ILE A 81 -61.83 38.39 8.60
CA ILE A 81 -60.94 37.23 8.58
C ILE A 81 -59.45 37.60 8.76
N ASN A 82 -59.09 38.89 8.56
CA ASN A 82 -57.70 39.40 8.69
C ASN A 82 -57.47 40.03 10.06
N PHE A 83 -58.40 39.97 10.98
CA PHE A 83 -58.25 40.49 12.32
C PHE A 83 -57.22 39.73 13.13
N LYS A 84 -56.54 40.44 14.04
CA LYS A 84 -55.53 39.86 14.94
C LYS A 84 -55.99 39.95 16.40
N ASN A 85 -55.77 38.88 17.16
CA ASN A 85 -55.97 38.88 18.61
C ASN A 85 -54.89 39.72 19.34
N SER A 86 -55.00 39.83 20.66
CA SER A 86 -54.05 40.59 21.50
C SER A 86 -52.60 40.06 21.45
N LYS A 87 -52.41 38.86 20.99
CA LYS A 87 -51.09 38.25 20.73
C LYS A 87 -50.59 38.45 19.29
N ASN A 88 -51.21 39.39 18.56
CA ASN A 88 -50.92 39.65 17.16
C ASN A 88 -51.09 38.40 16.23
N GLN A 89 -51.80 37.36 16.71
CA GLN A 89 -52.03 36.13 15.97
C GLN A 89 -53.22 36.29 15.01
N LYS A 90 -53.02 35.94 13.77
CA LYS A 90 -54.02 35.95 12.71
C LYS A 90 -54.82 34.64 12.67
N ALA A 91 -56.02 34.69 12.14
CA ALA A 91 -56.94 33.56 12.02
C ALA A 91 -56.33 32.33 11.33
N LEU A 92 -55.59 32.53 10.22
CA LEU A 92 -54.95 31.44 9.49
C LEU A 92 -53.88 30.72 10.32
N PHE A 93 -53.10 31.44 11.13
CA PHE A 93 -52.07 30.84 11.98
C PHE A 93 -52.68 30.09 13.19
N LEU A 94 -53.84 30.53 13.69
CA LEU A 94 -54.58 29.77 14.69
C LEU A 94 -55.09 28.43 14.11
N ALA A 95 -55.64 28.44 12.88
CA ALA A 95 -56.06 27.22 12.20
C ALA A 95 -54.88 26.25 11.94
N LEU A 96 -53.70 26.78 11.62
CA LEU A 96 -52.47 25.98 11.47
C LEU A 96 -52.00 25.36 12.80
N GLU A 97 -52.05 26.11 13.89
CA GLU A 97 -51.75 25.58 15.24
C GLU A 97 -52.68 24.46 15.66
N LYS A 98 -53.99 24.60 15.35
CA LYS A 98 -55.00 23.56 15.59
C LYS A 98 -54.90 22.34 14.66
N ASP A 99 -54.00 22.37 13.69
CA ASP A 99 -53.86 21.34 12.67
C ASP A 99 -55.12 21.04 11.87
N SER A 100 -55.99 22.04 11.76
CA SER A 100 -57.25 21.88 11.04
C SER A 100 -57.13 22.28 9.57
N LEU A 101 -56.91 21.29 8.72
CA LEU A 101 -56.83 21.50 7.28
C LEU A 101 -58.16 22.09 6.73
N ILE A 102 -59.29 21.72 7.32
CA ILE A 102 -60.60 22.21 6.89
C ILE A 102 -60.72 23.72 7.17
N LEU A 103 -60.30 24.17 8.35
CA LEU A 103 -60.34 25.60 8.69
C LEU A 103 -59.37 26.40 7.81
N VAL A 104 -58.14 25.87 7.55
CA VAL A 104 -57.20 26.51 6.63
C VAL A 104 -57.79 26.63 5.23
N LYS A 105 -58.46 25.57 4.70
CA LYS A 105 -59.16 25.61 3.41
C LYS A 105 -60.16 26.71 3.38
N LYS A 106 -61.06 26.75 4.37
CA LYS A 106 -62.13 27.77 4.45
C LYS A 106 -61.62 29.20 4.49
N LEU A 107 -60.56 29.44 5.26
CA LEU A 107 -59.94 30.77 5.34
C LEU A 107 -59.30 31.20 4.01
N LEU A 108 -58.56 30.30 3.34
CA LEU A 108 -57.92 30.59 2.04
C LEU A 108 -59.00 30.79 0.93
N GLU A 109 -60.02 29.98 0.91
CA GLU A 109 -61.18 30.09 -0.05
C GLU A 109 -61.91 31.41 0.12
N ASN A 110 -61.87 31.99 1.33
CA ASN A 110 -62.49 33.29 1.62
C ASN A 110 -61.52 34.48 1.52
N GLY A 111 -60.33 34.25 0.90
CA GLY A 111 -59.44 35.35 0.49
C GLY A 111 -58.36 35.73 1.46
N VAL A 112 -58.05 34.89 2.48
CA VAL A 112 -56.88 35.10 3.30
C VAL A 112 -55.66 34.87 2.41
N ALA A 113 -54.66 35.76 2.51
CA ALA A 113 -53.48 35.65 1.67
C ALA A 113 -52.60 34.45 2.08
N ILE A 114 -52.34 33.55 1.11
CA ILE A 114 -51.52 32.32 1.32
C ILE A 114 -50.09 32.63 1.72
N GLU A 115 -49.56 33.81 1.40
CA GLU A 115 -48.21 34.29 1.71
C GLU A 115 -48.19 35.23 2.93
N GLU A 116 -49.27 35.36 3.69
CA GLU A 116 -49.18 36.15 4.91
C GLU A 116 -48.19 35.56 5.91
N THR A 117 -47.66 36.39 6.81
CA THR A 117 -46.64 35.94 7.74
C THR A 117 -47.09 36.09 9.20
N ASN A 118 -46.61 35.16 10.04
CA ASN A 118 -46.68 35.27 11.50
C ASN A 118 -45.62 36.22 12.05
N GLU A 119 -45.48 36.36 13.36
CA GLU A 119 -44.48 37.20 14.02
C GLU A 119 -43.03 36.77 13.78
N MET A 120 -42.83 35.50 13.45
CA MET A 120 -41.50 34.94 13.07
C MET A 120 -41.21 35.12 11.57
N GLY A 121 -42.06 35.83 10.82
CA GLY A 121 -41.92 35.99 9.38
C GLY A 121 -42.22 34.71 8.59
N GLN A 122 -42.75 33.69 9.24
CA GLN A 122 -43.05 32.44 8.57
C GLN A 122 -44.36 32.51 7.80
N THR A 123 -44.36 32.10 6.55
CA THR A 123 -45.57 31.86 5.77
C THR A 123 -46.29 30.58 6.28
N PRO A 124 -47.58 30.37 5.94
CA PRO A 124 -48.28 29.14 6.27
C PRO A 124 -47.52 27.87 5.87
N LEU A 125 -46.86 27.90 4.71
CA LEU A 125 -46.04 26.78 4.23
C LEU A 125 -44.83 26.54 5.15
N LEU A 126 -44.10 27.57 5.56
CA LEU A 126 -42.96 27.44 6.47
C LEU A 126 -43.39 26.95 7.87
N VAL A 127 -44.59 27.35 8.33
CA VAL A 127 -45.16 26.82 9.58
C VAL A 127 -45.46 25.32 9.43
N ALA A 128 -46.13 24.91 8.32
CA ALA A 128 -46.44 23.51 8.07
C ALA A 128 -45.16 22.64 8.02
N ILE A 129 -44.08 23.15 7.45
CA ILE A 129 -42.75 22.50 7.45
C ILE A 129 -42.20 22.37 8.87
N ASN A 130 -42.16 23.47 9.62
CA ASN A 130 -41.57 23.52 10.96
C ASN A 130 -42.36 22.67 11.99
N THR A 131 -43.65 22.46 11.74
CA THR A 131 -44.54 21.63 12.58
C THR A 131 -44.76 20.22 12.03
N GLU A 132 -44.12 19.87 10.93
CA GLU A 132 -44.14 18.55 10.27
C GLU A 132 -45.55 18.11 9.80
N LYS A 133 -46.38 19.07 9.38
CA LYS A 133 -47.76 18.83 8.94
C LYS A 133 -47.83 18.52 7.43
N ALA A 134 -47.63 17.25 7.09
CA ALA A 134 -47.50 16.83 5.68
C ALA A 134 -48.72 17.13 4.81
N GLU A 135 -49.94 16.87 5.30
CA GLU A 135 -51.18 17.16 4.55
C GLU A 135 -51.38 18.66 4.32
N MET A 136 -51.10 19.45 5.34
CA MET A 136 -51.12 20.90 5.28
C MET A 136 -50.11 21.45 4.27
N PHE A 137 -48.88 20.94 4.33
CA PHE A 137 -47.82 21.29 3.40
C PHE A 137 -48.21 21.00 1.94
N ASN A 138 -48.72 19.80 1.67
CA ASN A 138 -49.13 19.41 0.33
C ASN A 138 -50.26 20.32 -0.19
N TYR A 139 -51.28 20.58 0.63
CA TYR A 139 -52.39 21.45 0.26
C TYR A 139 -51.94 22.89 -0.06
N LEU A 140 -51.06 23.46 0.78
CA LEU A 140 -50.56 24.81 0.55
C LEU A 140 -49.74 24.90 -0.74
N LEU A 141 -48.96 23.89 -1.07
CA LEU A 141 -48.24 23.83 -2.34
C LEU A 141 -49.17 23.70 -3.55
N GLU A 142 -50.23 22.88 -3.45
CA GLU A 142 -51.26 22.76 -4.51
C GLU A 142 -51.93 24.10 -4.77
N LYS A 143 -52.10 24.92 -3.74
CA LYS A 143 -52.66 26.27 -3.83
C LYS A 143 -51.65 27.33 -4.26
N GLY A 144 -50.42 26.93 -4.58
CA GLY A 144 -49.41 27.81 -5.13
C GLY A 144 -48.55 28.56 -4.10
N ALA A 145 -48.49 28.09 -2.86
CA ALA A 145 -47.61 28.69 -1.86
C ALA A 145 -46.13 28.69 -2.31
N ASN A 146 -45.45 29.78 -2.07
CA ASN A 146 -44.05 29.99 -2.45
C ASN A 146 -43.09 29.18 -1.56
N PHE A 147 -42.56 28.09 -2.08
CA PHE A 147 -41.57 27.26 -1.36
C PHE A 147 -40.18 27.89 -1.23
N ASN A 148 -39.95 29.05 -1.90
CA ASN A 148 -38.71 29.84 -1.75
C ASN A 148 -38.87 30.97 -0.73
N ALA A 149 -39.99 31.03 -0.02
CA ALA A 149 -40.16 31.98 1.07
C ALA A 149 -39.10 31.78 2.16
N ILE A 150 -38.76 32.85 2.85
CA ILE A 150 -37.82 32.83 3.99
C ILE A 150 -38.53 33.39 5.23
N ASP A 151 -38.15 32.90 6.39
CA ASP A 151 -38.60 33.45 7.66
C ASP A 151 -37.76 34.70 8.08
N LYS A 152 -38.02 35.25 9.25
CA LYS A 152 -37.38 36.42 9.82
C LYS A 152 -35.88 36.27 10.06
N ASP A 153 -35.43 35.01 10.21
CA ASP A 153 -34.00 34.68 10.36
C ASP A 153 -33.34 34.35 9.01
N GLY A 154 -34.10 34.45 7.91
CA GLY A 154 -33.63 34.10 6.57
C GLY A 154 -33.64 32.60 6.30
N ASN A 155 -34.29 31.78 7.17
CA ASN A 155 -34.32 30.34 6.93
C ASN A 155 -35.26 30.01 5.75
N THR A 156 -34.73 29.27 4.80
CA THR A 156 -35.50 28.71 3.68
C THR A 156 -36.27 27.46 4.13
N ALA A 157 -37.25 27.04 3.32
CA ALA A 157 -37.96 25.77 3.50
C ALA A 157 -36.98 24.58 3.68
N LEU A 158 -35.87 24.55 2.91
CA LEU A 158 -34.86 23.50 2.99
C LEU A 158 -34.08 23.52 4.34
N ILE A 159 -33.77 24.70 4.85
CA ILE A 159 -33.13 24.87 6.17
C ILE A 159 -34.06 24.39 7.28
N LEU A 160 -35.35 24.77 7.23
CA LEU A 160 -36.34 24.34 8.23
C LEU A 160 -36.57 22.82 8.18
N ALA A 161 -36.77 22.25 6.98
CA ALA A 161 -36.90 20.80 6.80
C ALA A 161 -35.67 20.02 7.30
N THR A 162 -34.48 20.59 7.14
CA THR A 162 -33.25 20.01 7.70
C THR A 162 -33.25 20.06 9.23
N LYS A 163 -33.65 21.17 9.82
CA LYS A 163 -33.73 21.35 11.27
C LYS A 163 -34.68 20.33 11.92
N THR A 164 -35.88 20.10 11.32
CA THR A 164 -36.81 19.09 11.82
C THR A 164 -36.30 17.67 11.64
N GLY A 165 -35.56 17.40 10.60
CA GLY A 165 -35.02 16.07 10.29
C GLY A 165 -35.86 15.26 9.31
N ASN A 166 -36.78 15.91 8.60
CA ASN A 166 -37.68 15.26 7.65
C ASN A 166 -36.96 15.01 6.31
N LYS A 167 -36.43 13.79 6.13
CA LYS A 167 -35.70 13.38 4.93
C LYS A 167 -36.51 13.46 3.64
N ASP A 168 -37.79 13.06 3.72
CA ASP A 168 -38.67 13.01 2.54
C ASP A 168 -38.92 14.42 2.04
N LEU A 169 -39.15 15.34 2.96
CA LEU A 169 -39.34 16.75 2.64
C LEU A 169 -38.06 17.39 2.09
N VAL A 170 -36.90 17.08 2.66
CA VAL A 170 -35.60 17.53 2.12
C VAL A 170 -35.41 17.04 0.68
N ASN A 171 -35.66 15.76 0.42
CA ASN A 171 -35.56 15.20 -0.93
C ASN A 171 -36.56 15.84 -1.89
N TYR A 172 -37.80 16.06 -1.44
CA TYR A 172 -38.82 16.72 -2.22
C TYR A 172 -38.42 18.15 -2.61
N LEU A 173 -37.95 18.94 -1.65
CA LEU A 173 -37.54 20.33 -1.89
C LEU A 173 -36.34 20.41 -2.83
N LEU A 174 -35.35 19.54 -2.67
CA LEU A 174 -34.21 19.43 -3.59
C LEU A 174 -34.66 19.01 -4.99
N GLY A 175 -35.59 18.08 -5.10
CA GLY A 175 -36.17 17.65 -6.36
C GLY A 175 -36.97 18.75 -7.09
N ARG A 176 -37.47 19.73 -6.34
CA ARG A 176 -38.18 20.93 -6.87
C ARG A 176 -37.24 22.09 -7.19
N GLY A 177 -35.91 21.93 -7.00
CA GLY A 177 -34.93 22.95 -7.36
C GLY A 177 -34.64 23.96 -6.26
N SER A 178 -34.93 23.65 -4.99
CA SER A 178 -34.45 24.48 -3.88
C SER A 178 -32.93 24.69 -3.95
N VAL A 179 -32.47 25.91 -3.73
CA VAL A 179 -31.05 26.24 -3.74
C VAL A 179 -30.36 25.58 -2.56
N ILE A 180 -29.53 24.54 -2.84
CA ILE A 180 -28.95 23.67 -1.82
C ILE A 180 -28.03 24.43 -0.84
N ASP A 181 -27.31 25.45 -1.31
CA ASP A 181 -26.33 26.23 -0.54
C ASP A 181 -26.88 27.63 -0.16
N ALA A 182 -28.22 27.83 -0.23
CA ALA A 182 -28.81 29.06 0.27
C ALA A 182 -28.51 29.28 1.75
N LYS A 183 -28.15 30.51 2.11
CA LYS A 183 -27.74 30.90 3.47
C LYS A 183 -28.86 31.67 4.17
N ASN A 184 -29.09 31.36 5.43
CA ASN A 184 -29.87 32.23 6.31
C ASN A 184 -29.07 33.46 6.77
N PHE A 185 -29.63 34.33 7.59
CA PHE A 185 -28.99 35.54 8.05
C PHE A 185 -27.81 35.32 9.01
N LEU A 186 -27.64 34.11 9.55
CA LEU A 186 -26.44 33.70 10.27
C LEU A 186 -25.36 33.12 9.33
N GLY A 187 -25.63 33.05 8.04
CA GLY A 187 -24.76 32.43 7.05
C GLY A 187 -24.81 30.90 7.03
N ASN A 188 -25.73 30.28 7.77
CA ASN A 188 -25.87 28.83 7.78
C ASN A 188 -26.62 28.33 6.53
N THR A 189 -26.02 27.36 5.84
CA THR A 189 -26.68 26.58 4.80
C THR A 189 -27.50 25.43 5.42
N ALA A 190 -28.28 24.72 4.61
CA ALA A 190 -28.95 23.50 5.06
C ALA A 190 -27.93 22.44 5.52
N PHE A 191 -26.78 22.31 4.85
CA PHE A 191 -25.71 21.41 5.28
C PHE A 191 -25.12 21.80 6.63
N LEU A 192 -24.81 23.07 6.87
CA LEU A 192 -24.36 23.56 8.18
C LEU A 192 -25.43 23.34 9.27
N THR A 193 -26.72 23.50 8.91
CA THR A 193 -27.84 23.23 9.82
C THR A 193 -27.91 21.74 10.19
N SER A 194 -27.65 20.82 9.25
CA SER A 194 -27.57 19.39 9.56
C SER A 194 -26.48 19.04 10.58
N ALA A 195 -25.36 19.78 10.55
CA ALA A 195 -24.29 19.65 11.52
C ALA A 195 -24.71 20.17 12.91
N ILE A 196 -25.43 21.31 12.97
CA ILE A 196 -25.92 21.89 14.23
C ILE A 196 -26.93 20.95 14.93
N TYR A 197 -27.85 20.40 14.16
CA TYR A 197 -28.98 19.62 14.69
C TYR A 197 -28.76 18.10 14.64
N ASN A 198 -27.53 17.64 14.44
CA ASN A 198 -27.14 16.21 14.38
C ASN A 198 -27.94 15.37 13.37
N LYS A 199 -28.20 15.92 12.18
CA LYS A 199 -28.97 15.23 11.14
C LYS A 199 -28.05 14.53 10.15
N GLY A 200 -27.37 13.45 10.59
CA GLY A 200 -26.37 12.73 9.80
C GLY A 200 -26.91 12.20 8.47
N ASP A 201 -28.09 11.58 8.50
CA ASP A 201 -28.71 11.03 7.28
C ASP A 201 -29.02 12.12 6.22
N ILE A 202 -29.46 13.30 6.69
CA ILE A 202 -29.71 14.45 5.81
C ILE A 202 -28.39 15.03 5.29
N ALA A 203 -27.35 15.06 6.13
CA ALA A 203 -26.01 15.44 5.68
C ALA A 203 -25.52 14.55 4.53
N GLN A 204 -25.79 13.23 4.61
CA GLN A 204 -25.46 12.31 3.52
C GLN A 204 -26.21 12.63 2.21
N ILE A 205 -27.47 13.07 2.31
CA ILE A 205 -28.24 13.52 1.13
C ILE A 205 -27.56 14.72 0.50
N PHE A 206 -27.17 15.73 1.29
CA PHE A 206 -26.50 16.92 0.79
C PHE A 206 -25.13 16.61 0.16
N ILE A 207 -24.32 15.74 0.78
CA ILE A 207 -23.05 15.27 0.22
C ILE A 207 -23.26 14.63 -1.15
N ASN A 208 -24.24 13.74 -1.27
CA ASN A 208 -24.56 13.06 -2.52
C ASN A 208 -25.09 14.02 -3.61
N LYS A 209 -25.70 15.14 -3.22
CA LYS A 209 -26.19 16.19 -4.12
C LYS A 209 -25.16 17.27 -4.45
N GLY A 210 -23.96 17.20 -3.88
CA GLY A 210 -22.85 18.08 -4.22
C GLY A 210 -22.90 19.45 -3.57
N THR A 211 -23.39 19.57 -2.33
CA THR A 211 -23.35 20.79 -1.53
C THR A 211 -21.90 21.25 -1.31
N ASP A 212 -21.70 22.55 -1.08
CA ASP A 212 -20.42 23.11 -0.70
C ASP A 212 -20.03 22.70 0.73
N LEU A 213 -19.17 21.68 0.83
CA LEU A 213 -18.69 21.16 2.11
C LEU A 213 -17.76 22.12 2.86
N LYS A 214 -17.19 23.14 2.16
CA LYS A 214 -16.30 24.15 2.71
C LYS A 214 -17.05 25.42 3.15
N ALA A 215 -18.36 25.43 2.98
CA ALA A 215 -19.20 26.56 3.38
C ALA A 215 -18.94 26.94 4.84
N LYS A 216 -18.84 28.22 5.09
CA LYS A 216 -18.71 28.80 6.45
C LYS A 216 -19.87 29.77 6.71
N ASN A 217 -20.31 29.79 7.95
CA ASN A 217 -21.27 30.77 8.44
C ASN A 217 -20.60 32.14 8.72
N LEU A 218 -21.36 33.11 9.17
CA LEU A 218 -20.84 34.47 9.48
C LEU A 218 -19.83 34.50 10.64
N LEU A 219 -19.78 33.44 11.48
CA LEU A 219 -18.77 33.27 12.53
C LEU A 219 -17.51 32.57 12.02
N GLY A 220 -17.39 32.33 10.72
CA GLY A 220 -16.26 31.63 10.11
C GLY A 220 -16.22 30.12 10.36
N LYS A 221 -17.26 29.53 10.95
CA LYS A 221 -17.33 28.10 11.31
C LYS A 221 -17.85 27.27 10.14
N ASN A 222 -17.15 26.17 9.86
CA ASN A 222 -17.57 25.16 8.92
C ASN A 222 -18.47 24.07 9.59
N ALA A 223 -18.92 23.10 8.81
CA ALA A 223 -19.78 22.02 9.31
C ALA A 223 -19.14 21.17 10.41
N MET A 224 -17.82 20.89 10.30
CA MET A 224 -17.09 20.11 11.31
C MET A 224 -16.95 20.85 12.64
N ASP A 225 -16.69 22.18 12.59
CA ASP A 225 -16.62 23.03 13.77
C ASP A 225 -17.97 23.03 14.51
N LEU A 226 -19.05 23.28 13.76
CA LEU A 226 -20.41 23.29 14.29
C LEU A 226 -20.82 21.92 14.87
N ALA A 227 -20.49 20.83 14.19
CA ALA A 227 -20.78 19.48 14.68
C ALA A 227 -20.04 19.15 15.97
N LYS A 228 -18.77 19.55 16.12
CA LYS A 228 -17.99 19.36 17.36
C LYS A 228 -18.59 20.16 18.52
N GLU A 229 -18.91 21.43 18.30
CA GLU A 229 -19.52 22.28 19.31
C GLU A 229 -20.88 21.75 19.81
N ASN A 230 -21.70 21.27 18.88
CA ASN A 230 -23.02 20.75 19.20
C ASN A 230 -23.02 19.26 19.56
N LYS A 231 -21.83 18.60 19.60
CA LYS A 231 -21.67 17.18 19.91
C LYS A 231 -22.50 16.27 18.98
N SER A 232 -22.55 16.59 17.71
CA SER A 232 -23.39 15.97 16.68
C SER A 232 -22.78 14.64 16.19
N LYS A 233 -23.00 13.58 16.95
CA LYS A 233 -22.36 12.26 16.74
C LYS A 233 -22.72 11.64 15.40
N ASP A 234 -23.97 11.70 14.98
CA ASP A 234 -24.41 11.07 13.73
C ASP A 234 -23.86 11.80 12.51
N PHE A 235 -23.83 13.14 12.55
CA PHE A 235 -23.18 13.94 11.53
C PHE A 235 -21.68 13.61 11.43
N LEU A 236 -20.97 13.59 12.55
CA LEU A 236 -19.54 13.28 12.60
C LEU A 236 -19.26 11.87 12.09
N ALA A 237 -20.14 10.90 12.36
CA ALA A 237 -20.01 9.53 11.85
C ALA A 237 -20.08 9.47 10.32
N VAL A 238 -21.02 10.23 9.71
CA VAL A 238 -21.16 10.35 8.26
C VAL A 238 -19.90 10.96 7.65
N MET A 239 -19.41 12.07 8.21
CA MET A 239 -18.20 12.73 7.72
C MET A 239 -16.97 11.83 7.82
N LYS A 240 -16.83 11.09 8.92
CA LYS A 240 -15.75 10.11 9.11
C LYS A 240 -15.83 8.95 8.11
N THR A 241 -17.02 8.50 7.78
CA THR A 241 -17.23 7.44 6.76
C THR A 241 -16.80 7.95 5.39
N ARG A 242 -17.26 9.14 5.01
CA ARG A 242 -16.85 9.80 3.76
C ARG A 242 -15.34 9.97 3.66
N GLU A 243 -14.71 10.43 4.74
CA GLU A 243 -13.26 10.63 4.80
C GLU A 243 -12.52 9.31 4.55
N LYS A 244 -12.96 8.21 5.19
CA LYS A 244 -12.39 6.87 4.94
C LYS A 244 -12.58 6.40 3.49
N GLU A 245 -13.73 6.67 2.89
CA GLU A 245 -13.99 6.33 1.48
C GLU A 245 -13.07 7.13 0.54
N LEU A 246 -12.85 8.41 0.81
CA LEU A 246 -11.92 9.23 0.03
C LEU A 246 -10.48 8.74 0.15
N ILE A 247 -10.03 8.38 1.35
CA ILE A 247 -8.70 7.80 1.58
C ILE A 247 -8.55 6.46 0.83
N GLU A 248 -9.57 5.61 0.86
CA GLU A 248 -9.57 4.37 0.10
C GLU A 248 -9.48 4.60 -1.41
N ASN A 249 -10.26 5.55 -1.93
CA ASN A 249 -10.24 5.92 -3.35
C ASN A 249 -8.89 6.55 -3.73
N MET A 250 -8.31 7.37 -2.87
CA MET A 250 -6.97 7.94 -3.07
C MET A 250 -5.89 6.87 -3.08
N GLY A 251 -5.99 5.87 -2.19
CA GLY A 251 -5.11 4.70 -2.19
C GLY A 251 -5.18 3.92 -3.50
N LYS A 252 -6.36 3.69 -4.04
CA LYS A 252 -6.57 3.06 -5.35
C LYS A 252 -6.04 3.92 -6.50
N ALA A 253 -6.22 5.24 -6.42
CA ALA A 253 -5.70 6.16 -7.41
C ALA A 253 -4.16 6.14 -7.48
N ILE A 254 -3.49 5.99 -6.34
CA ILE A 254 -2.03 5.81 -6.27
C ILE A 254 -1.63 4.48 -6.95
N GLU A 255 -2.30 3.37 -6.60
CA GLU A 255 -2.02 2.03 -7.16
C GLU A 255 -2.22 1.97 -8.67
N ASN A 256 -3.26 2.63 -9.17
CA ASN A 256 -3.63 2.63 -10.59
C ASN A 256 -3.02 3.82 -11.38
N ASN A 257 -2.17 4.62 -10.76
CA ASN A 257 -1.55 5.82 -11.33
C ASN A 257 -2.55 6.85 -11.91
N GLN A 258 -3.67 7.05 -11.22
CA GLN A 258 -4.76 7.95 -11.61
C GLN A 258 -4.58 9.35 -10.98
N LYS A 259 -3.73 10.19 -11.58
CA LYS A 259 -3.38 11.50 -11.05
C LYS A 259 -4.57 12.43 -10.85
N ASP A 260 -5.49 12.48 -11.80
CA ASP A 260 -6.65 13.38 -11.76
C ASP A 260 -7.55 13.10 -10.55
N ILE A 261 -7.78 11.80 -10.25
CA ILE A 261 -8.57 11.39 -9.08
C ILE A 261 -7.81 11.72 -7.80
N PHE A 262 -6.52 11.45 -7.76
CA PHE A 262 -5.66 11.78 -6.62
C PHE A 262 -5.68 13.27 -6.32
N ASP A 263 -5.44 14.13 -7.33
CA ASP A 263 -5.38 15.59 -7.20
C ASP A 263 -6.73 16.17 -6.77
N LYS A 264 -7.83 15.64 -7.30
CA LYS A 264 -9.18 16.03 -6.86
C LYS A 264 -9.38 15.77 -5.38
N ILE A 265 -9.01 14.57 -4.89
CA ILE A 265 -9.14 14.22 -3.46
C ILE A 265 -8.15 15.04 -2.61
N LEU A 266 -6.96 15.35 -3.13
CA LEU A 266 -5.96 16.16 -2.44
C LEU A 266 -6.45 17.58 -2.10
N THR A 267 -7.45 18.10 -2.82
CA THR A 267 -8.08 19.41 -2.52
C THR A 267 -9.07 19.37 -1.36
N GLU A 268 -9.47 18.18 -0.91
CA GLU A 268 -10.40 18.01 0.20
C GLU A 268 -9.73 18.31 1.56
N GLU A 269 -10.52 18.78 2.51
CA GLU A 269 -10.08 19.02 3.90
C GLU A 269 -10.29 17.75 4.73
N ILE A 270 -9.39 16.78 4.58
CA ILE A 270 -9.43 15.47 5.26
C ILE A 270 -8.09 15.16 5.93
N ASP A 271 -8.09 14.24 6.87
CA ASP A 271 -6.85 13.74 7.47
C ASP A 271 -6.23 12.65 6.58
N PHE A 272 -5.18 13.02 5.86
CA PHE A 272 -4.43 12.10 5.00
C PHE A 272 -3.62 11.03 5.76
N ASN A 273 -3.62 11.05 7.10
CA ASN A 273 -2.99 10.03 7.94
C ASN A 273 -3.91 8.83 8.26
N ILE A 274 -5.18 8.91 7.90
CA ILE A 274 -6.10 7.80 8.05
C ILE A 274 -5.61 6.61 7.21
N LEU A 275 -5.67 5.42 7.82
CA LEU A 275 -5.27 4.20 7.13
C LEU A 275 -6.36 3.71 6.17
N THR A 276 -5.95 3.14 5.05
CA THR A 276 -6.84 2.41 4.12
C THR A 276 -7.41 1.14 4.79
N LYS A 277 -8.37 0.48 4.14
CA LYS A 277 -8.97 -0.77 4.64
C LYS A 277 -7.94 -1.85 4.95
N ASN A 278 -6.84 -1.88 4.22
CA ASN A 278 -5.73 -2.81 4.44
C ASN A 278 -4.75 -2.35 5.53
N SER A 279 -5.12 -1.35 6.34
CA SER A 279 -4.27 -0.76 7.38
C SER A 279 -2.96 -0.16 6.88
N GLU A 280 -2.90 0.26 5.62
CA GLU A 280 -1.75 0.95 5.03
C GLU A 280 -1.97 2.46 4.97
N SER A 281 -0.90 3.23 5.17
CA SER A 281 -0.93 4.68 4.96
C SER A 281 -0.79 5.01 3.47
N LEU A 282 -1.35 6.14 3.05
CA LEU A 282 -1.22 6.63 1.66
C LEU A 282 0.25 6.82 1.26
N ILE A 283 1.08 7.33 2.16
CA ILE A 283 2.50 7.52 1.87
C ILE A 283 3.22 6.18 1.67
N LEU A 284 2.87 5.12 2.41
CA LEU A 284 3.44 3.80 2.18
C LEU A 284 3.02 3.24 0.82
N LYS A 285 1.76 3.41 0.42
CA LYS A 285 1.30 3.04 -0.93
C LYS A 285 2.04 3.80 -2.02
N ALA A 286 2.25 5.10 -1.84
CA ALA A 286 3.01 5.93 -2.78
C ALA A 286 4.49 5.48 -2.89
N VAL A 287 5.11 5.11 -1.79
CA VAL A 287 6.47 4.55 -1.78
C VAL A 287 6.52 3.20 -2.51
N LYS A 288 5.56 2.30 -2.23
CA LYS A 288 5.46 1.00 -2.92
C LYS A 288 5.19 1.13 -4.42
N SER A 289 4.42 2.13 -4.83
CA SER A 289 4.17 2.41 -6.26
C SER A 289 5.39 3.02 -6.98
N ASN A 290 6.45 3.31 -6.24
CA ASN A 290 7.69 3.91 -6.75
C ASN A 290 7.46 5.23 -7.53
N ASN A 291 6.48 6.02 -7.12
CA ASN A 291 6.05 7.22 -7.83
C ASN A 291 6.31 8.49 -7.01
N LEU A 292 7.32 9.24 -7.40
CA LEU A 292 7.75 10.48 -6.77
C LEU A 292 6.68 11.57 -6.71
N TYR A 293 5.80 11.60 -7.70
CA TYR A 293 4.72 12.60 -7.75
C TYR A 293 3.82 12.51 -6.52
N TYR A 294 3.30 11.31 -6.23
CA TYR A 294 2.42 11.10 -5.07
C TYR A 294 3.14 11.30 -3.74
N ILE A 295 4.40 10.86 -3.66
CA ILE A 295 5.22 11.03 -2.46
C ILE A 295 5.38 12.51 -2.14
N ASN A 296 5.82 13.33 -3.11
CA ASN A 296 6.03 14.76 -2.91
C ASN A 296 4.72 15.48 -2.54
N LYS A 297 3.62 15.16 -3.21
CA LYS A 297 2.31 15.74 -2.92
C LYS A 297 1.80 15.40 -1.51
N LEU A 298 2.02 14.19 -1.03
CA LEU A 298 1.67 13.79 0.32
C LEU A 298 2.58 14.46 1.36
N ILE A 299 3.87 14.61 1.09
CA ILE A 299 4.81 15.35 1.94
C ILE A 299 4.41 16.83 2.04
N GLU A 300 4.03 17.49 0.93
CA GLU A 300 3.47 18.85 0.92
C GLU A 300 2.25 18.98 1.85
N LYS A 301 1.44 17.93 1.97
CA LYS A 301 0.30 17.84 2.91
C LYS A 301 0.69 17.50 4.34
N LYS A 302 2.00 17.39 4.63
CA LYS A 302 2.55 17.09 5.96
C LYS A 302 2.03 15.79 6.58
N VAL A 303 1.89 14.74 5.74
CA VAL A 303 1.54 13.40 6.25
C VAL A 303 2.61 12.89 7.20
N GLU A 304 2.19 12.09 8.17
CA GLU A 304 3.10 11.48 9.13
C GLU A 304 3.97 10.39 8.46
N LEU A 305 5.28 10.56 8.53
CA LEU A 305 6.26 9.64 7.94
C LEU A 305 6.82 8.64 8.95
N LYS A 306 6.87 9.04 10.24
CA LYS A 306 7.48 8.24 11.32
C LYS A 306 6.71 6.93 11.54
N GLY A 307 7.43 5.83 11.77
CA GLY A 307 6.85 4.53 12.10
C GLY A 307 6.15 3.81 10.93
N LYS A 308 6.25 4.34 9.70
CA LYS A 308 5.58 3.77 8.53
C LYS A 308 6.44 2.77 7.74
N LYS A 309 7.66 2.50 8.17
CA LYS A 309 8.61 1.55 7.54
C LYS A 309 8.85 1.85 6.05
N LEU A 310 8.97 3.12 5.70
CA LEU A 310 8.97 3.56 4.30
C LEU A 310 10.23 3.08 3.55
N ILE A 311 11.42 3.24 4.16
CA ILE A 311 12.69 2.93 3.52
C ILE A 311 12.85 1.42 3.27
N VAL A 312 12.25 0.58 4.12
CA VAL A 312 12.24 -0.89 3.93
C VAL A 312 11.51 -1.30 2.64
N ASN A 313 10.53 -0.49 2.21
CA ASN A 313 9.64 -0.81 1.10
C ASN A 313 10.06 -0.22 -0.25
N THR A 314 11.28 0.32 -0.37
CA THR A 314 11.78 0.85 -1.64
C THR A 314 13.28 0.61 -1.80
N ASN A 315 13.71 0.44 -3.05
CA ASN A 315 15.12 0.41 -3.46
C ASN A 315 15.49 1.64 -4.32
N ASN A 316 14.55 2.55 -4.52
CA ASN A 316 14.76 3.75 -5.32
C ASN A 316 15.58 4.78 -4.53
N LYS A 317 16.76 5.10 -5.06
CA LYS A 317 17.72 6.05 -4.45
C LYS A 317 17.11 7.43 -4.21
N GLU A 318 16.35 7.91 -5.16
CA GLU A 318 15.74 9.25 -5.09
C GLU A 318 14.67 9.32 -4.00
N ILE A 319 13.83 8.28 -3.91
CA ILE A 319 12.81 8.17 -2.84
C ILE A 319 13.48 8.10 -1.47
N ILE A 320 14.50 7.25 -1.30
CA ILE A 320 15.22 7.12 -0.03
C ILE A 320 15.85 8.46 0.34
N SER A 321 16.48 9.17 -0.61
CA SER A 321 17.08 10.48 -0.37
C SER A 321 16.07 11.52 0.09
N ILE A 322 14.87 11.55 -0.52
CA ILE A 322 13.77 12.44 -0.11
C ILE A 322 13.33 12.10 1.32
N LEU A 323 13.10 10.81 1.61
CA LEU A 323 12.64 10.38 2.94
C LEU A 323 13.66 10.72 4.04
N VAL A 324 14.95 10.58 3.76
CA VAL A 324 16.03 10.97 4.69
C VAL A 324 16.08 12.48 4.89
N LYS A 325 15.91 13.26 3.82
CA LYS A 325 15.80 14.74 3.91
C LYS A 325 14.62 15.15 4.80
N GLU A 326 13.52 14.43 4.74
CA GLU A 326 12.34 14.61 5.60
C GLU A 326 12.50 13.97 7.00
N LYS A 327 13.74 13.61 7.37
CA LYS A 327 14.11 13.07 8.70
C LYS A 327 13.44 11.74 9.05
N VAL A 328 13.15 10.90 8.06
CA VAL A 328 12.76 9.50 8.33
C VAL A 328 13.95 8.78 8.94
N ASP A 329 13.70 8.05 10.04
CA ASP A 329 14.74 7.38 10.80
C ASP A 329 15.30 6.17 10.04
N LEU A 330 16.60 6.20 9.74
CA LEU A 330 17.32 5.09 9.10
C LEU A 330 17.49 3.88 10.04
N GLU A 331 17.35 4.11 11.36
CA GLU A 331 17.51 3.06 12.38
C GLU A 331 16.17 2.45 12.80
N GLU A 332 15.08 2.77 12.10
CA GLU A 332 13.78 2.16 12.35
C GLU A 332 13.85 0.65 12.15
N LYS A 333 13.34 -0.09 13.13
CA LYS A 333 13.38 -1.56 13.13
C LYS A 333 12.16 -2.16 12.44
N ASP A 334 12.39 -3.21 11.68
CA ASP A 334 11.34 -4.01 11.07
C ASP A 334 10.60 -4.89 12.10
N LYS A 335 9.70 -5.76 11.63
CA LYS A 335 8.98 -6.71 12.49
C LYS A 335 9.89 -7.75 13.17
N ASN A 336 11.10 -7.95 12.67
CA ASN A 336 12.08 -8.87 13.22
C ASN A 336 13.03 -8.19 14.22
N GLY A 337 12.86 -6.88 14.46
CA GLY A 337 13.73 -6.09 15.33
C GLY A 337 15.05 -5.66 14.66
N GLU A 338 15.17 -5.74 13.34
CA GLU A 338 16.36 -5.43 12.57
C GLU A 338 16.24 -4.07 11.87
N THR A 339 17.36 -3.33 11.76
CA THR A 339 17.39 -2.07 11.00
C THR A 339 17.28 -2.34 9.49
N VAL A 340 16.89 -1.34 8.72
CA VAL A 340 16.80 -1.44 7.26
C VAL A 340 18.15 -1.84 6.64
N LEU A 341 19.26 -1.37 7.21
CA LEU A 341 20.61 -1.72 6.76
C LEU A 341 20.90 -3.22 6.95
N VAL A 342 20.58 -3.78 8.13
CA VAL A 342 20.75 -5.22 8.42
C VAL A 342 19.89 -6.06 7.48
N SER A 343 18.63 -5.68 7.28
CA SER A 343 17.70 -6.37 6.36
C SER A 343 18.20 -6.34 4.92
N ALA A 344 18.72 -5.20 4.45
CA ALA A 344 19.26 -5.04 3.10
C ALA A 344 20.53 -5.91 2.87
N VAL A 345 21.40 -6.03 3.89
CA VAL A 345 22.59 -6.93 3.82
C VAL A 345 22.15 -8.39 3.68
N LYS A 346 21.20 -8.83 4.50
CA LYS A 346 20.64 -10.20 4.43
C LYS A 346 19.96 -10.50 3.09
N ALA A 347 19.26 -9.50 2.52
CA ALA A 347 18.62 -9.60 1.23
C ALA A 347 19.59 -9.49 0.03
N ARG A 348 20.87 -9.27 0.26
CA ARG A 348 21.92 -9.08 -0.76
C ARG A 348 21.72 -7.86 -1.65
N GLU A 349 21.01 -6.82 -1.16
CA GLU A 349 20.72 -5.58 -1.89
C GLU A 349 21.90 -4.61 -1.86
N THR A 350 22.98 -4.98 -2.53
CA THR A 350 24.29 -4.30 -2.45
C THR A 350 24.22 -2.80 -2.68
N GLU A 351 23.48 -2.34 -3.69
CA GLU A 351 23.37 -0.92 -4.02
C GLU A 351 22.58 -0.15 -2.96
N LYS A 352 21.53 -0.76 -2.41
CA LYS A 352 20.77 -0.18 -1.30
C LYS A 352 21.62 -0.06 -0.04
N VAL A 353 22.41 -1.07 0.27
CA VAL A 353 23.34 -1.05 1.41
C VAL A 353 24.31 0.12 1.29
N LYS A 354 24.99 0.26 0.14
CA LYS A 354 25.93 1.37 -0.11
C LYS A 354 25.24 2.72 0.07
N MET A 355 24.06 2.88 -0.51
CA MET A 355 23.27 4.10 -0.41
C MET A 355 22.88 4.42 1.04
N LEU A 356 22.40 3.44 1.81
CA LEU A 356 22.03 3.65 3.21
C LEU A 356 23.22 4.11 4.05
N VAL A 357 24.41 3.50 3.83
CA VAL A 357 25.65 3.90 4.52
C VAL A 357 26.07 5.33 4.11
N GLU A 358 25.97 5.68 2.82
CA GLU A 358 26.26 7.03 2.32
C GLU A 358 25.29 8.09 2.89
N LEU A 359 24.03 7.71 3.14
CA LEU A 359 23.03 8.57 3.75
C LEU A 359 23.11 8.64 5.27
N GLY A 360 24.08 7.95 5.88
CA GLY A 360 24.38 8.05 7.30
C GLY A 360 23.77 6.97 8.19
N ALA A 361 23.32 5.85 7.63
CA ALA A 361 22.90 4.70 8.44
C ALA A 361 24.07 4.21 9.30
N LYS A 362 23.79 3.87 10.56
CA LYS A 362 24.80 3.38 11.50
C LYS A 362 25.33 2.03 11.06
N THR A 363 26.67 1.89 11.05
CA THR A 363 27.36 0.67 10.63
C THR A 363 27.79 -0.22 11.79
N ASP A 364 27.64 0.23 13.03
CA ASP A 364 27.91 -0.53 14.27
C ASP A 364 26.70 -1.37 14.73
N VAL A 365 25.75 -1.60 13.84
CA VAL A 365 24.54 -2.39 14.08
C VAL A 365 24.81 -3.89 13.98
N VAL A 366 23.99 -4.66 14.69
CA VAL A 366 24.02 -6.12 14.67
C VAL A 366 22.60 -6.68 14.47
N ASP A 367 22.52 -7.90 13.94
CA ASP A 367 21.25 -8.62 13.87
C ASP A 367 20.83 -9.17 15.25
N THR A 368 19.70 -9.84 15.30
CA THR A 368 19.15 -10.46 16.53
C THR A 368 20.04 -11.58 17.12
N LYS A 369 20.96 -12.13 16.32
CA LYS A 369 21.94 -13.13 16.72
C LYS A 369 23.31 -12.53 17.08
N LYS A 370 23.41 -11.19 17.10
CA LYS A 370 24.65 -10.43 17.37
C LYS A 370 25.71 -10.53 16.25
N ASN A 371 25.32 -10.92 15.03
CA ASN A 371 26.21 -10.87 13.88
C ASN A 371 26.32 -9.42 13.39
N ASN A 372 27.54 -8.95 13.14
CA ASN A 372 27.78 -7.64 12.55
C ASN A 372 27.56 -7.66 11.01
N LEU A 373 27.67 -6.51 10.34
CA LEU A 373 27.43 -6.39 8.91
C LEU A 373 28.35 -7.24 8.04
N ILE A 374 29.63 -7.43 8.46
CA ILE A 374 30.56 -8.30 7.74
C ILE A 374 30.18 -9.75 7.89
N ASP A 375 29.85 -10.20 9.12
CA ASP A 375 29.40 -11.57 9.35
C ASP A 375 28.16 -11.88 8.49
N LEU A 376 27.20 -10.94 8.42
CA LEU A 376 26.01 -11.09 7.60
C LEU A 376 26.30 -11.12 6.09
N ALA A 377 27.22 -10.28 5.63
CA ALA A 377 27.64 -10.27 4.23
C ALA A 377 28.32 -11.59 3.83
N ILE A 378 29.13 -12.16 4.72
CA ILE A 378 29.77 -13.48 4.52
C ILE A 378 28.70 -14.58 4.53
N MET A 379 27.79 -14.60 5.51
CA MET A 379 26.71 -15.59 5.58
C MET A 379 25.77 -15.54 4.37
N SER A 380 25.60 -14.37 3.77
CA SER A 380 24.84 -14.20 2.54
C SER A 380 25.67 -14.42 1.27
N ASN A 381 26.92 -14.81 1.40
CA ASN A 381 27.86 -15.00 0.28
C ASN A 381 27.95 -13.77 -0.65
N ASN A 382 28.14 -12.57 -0.06
CA ASN A 382 28.23 -11.31 -0.78
C ASN A 382 29.62 -10.67 -0.62
N SER A 383 30.61 -11.21 -1.37
CA SER A 383 31.99 -10.76 -1.34
C SER A 383 32.17 -9.26 -1.64
N PRO A 384 31.44 -8.63 -2.59
CA PRO A 384 31.51 -7.19 -2.80
C PRO A 384 31.12 -6.35 -1.57
N LEU A 385 30.13 -6.78 -0.79
CA LEU A 385 29.74 -6.08 0.44
C LEU A 385 30.78 -6.24 1.54
N VAL A 386 31.42 -7.41 1.65
CA VAL A 386 32.50 -7.61 2.60
C VAL A 386 33.63 -6.63 2.31
N THR A 387 34.07 -6.52 1.05
CA THR A 387 35.06 -5.54 0.62
C THR A 387 34.67 -4.11 0.98
N TYR A 388 33.45 -3.73 0.63
CA TYR A 388 32.91 -2.38 0.91
C TYR A 388 32.91 -2.05 2.42
N PHE A 389 32.49 -2.98 3.26
CA PHE A 389 32.48 -2.76 4.71
C PHE A 389 33.87 -2.66 5.31
N LEU A 390 34.83 -3.43 4.81
CA LEU A 390 36.26 -3.32 5.20
C LEU A 390 36.83 -1.95 4.81
N GLU A 391 36.52 -1.45 3.62
CA GLU A 391 36.92 -0.11 3.17
C GLU A 391 36.29 1.01 4.03
N LYS A 392 35.11 0.79 4.57
CA LYS A 392 34.45 1.69 5.54
C LYS A 392 34.99 1.53 6.98
N GLY A 393 35.97 0.66 7.20
CA GLY A 393 36.61 0.47 8.49
C GLY A 393 35.85 -0.39 9.49
N ILE A 394 34.82 -1.14 9.04
CA ILE A 394 34.12 -2.09 9.91
C ILE A 394 35.06 -3.25 10.25
N LYS A 395 35.16 -3.55 11.55
CA LYS A 395 36.11 -4.57 12.05
C LYS A 395 35.57 -5.98 11.85
N VAL A 396 36.43 -6.90 11.46
CA VAL A 396 36.14 -8.33 11.35
C VAL A 396 36.71 -9.08 12.57
N ASN A 397 36.05 -10.17 12.94
CA ASN A 397 36.56 -11.05 13.99
C ASN A 397 37.69 -11.95 13.45
N THR A 398 38.94 -11.49 13.52
CA THR A 398 40.10 -12.22 13.03
C THR A 398 40.44 -13.51 13.79
N LYS A 399 39.77 -13.80 14.92
CA LYS A 399 39.91 -15.09 15.60
C LYS A 399 39.19 -16.23 14.88
N ASN A 400 38.20 -15.90 14.05
CA ASN A 400 37.49 -16.88 13.25
C ASN A 400 38.22 -17.16 11.93
N LYS A 401 38.97 -18.26 11.89
CA LYS A 401 39.77 -18.66 10.70
C LYS A 401 38.90 -19.09 9.52
N ASP A 402 37.66 -19.49 9.74
CA ASP A 402 36.74 -19.85 8.64
C ASP A 402 36.45 -18.64 7.74
N LEU A 403 36.49 -17.42 8.29
CA LEU A 403 36.37 -16.19 7.52
C LEU A 403 37.56 -15.96 6.57
N LEU A 404 38.78 -16.34 7.01
CA LEU A 404 39.97 -16.28 6.16
C LEU A 404 39.84 -17.27 5.00
N VAL A 405 39.45 -18.51 5.30
CA VAL A 405 39.24 -19.55 4.27
C VAL A 405 38.18 -19.11 3.27
N TRP A 406 37.07 -18.57 3.74
CA TRP A 406 36.03 -18.02 2.89
C TRP A 406 36.56 -16.88 2.00
N GLY A 407 37.33 -15.96 2.56
CA GLY A 407 37.97 -14.88 1.81
C GLY A 407 38.88 -15.39 0.68
N VAL A 408 39.59 -16.49 0.93
CA VAL A 408 40.43 -17.16 -0.10
C VAL A 408 39.53 -17.78 -1.18
N GLN A 409 38.48 -18.48 -0.80
CA GLN A 409 37.56 -19.13 -1.73
C GLN A 409 36.84 -18.12 -2.66
N GLU A 410 36.41 -17.00 -2.11
CA GLU A 410 35.70 -15.94 -2.85
C GLU A 410 36.64 -14.94 -3.53
N ASN A 411 37.93 -15.20 -3.56
CA ASN A 411 38.95 -14.29 -4.13
C ASN A 411 38.91 -12.86 -3.53
N ASN A 412 38.48 -12.74 -2.26
CA ASN A 412 38.34 -11.45 -1.57
C ASN A 412 39.64 -11.02 -0.92
N ILE A 413 40.46 -10.32 -1.70
CA ILE A 413 41.78 -9.89 -1.27
C ILE A 413 41.77 -9.01 -0.02
N LYS A 414 40.78 -8.10 0.08
CA LYS A 414 40.67 -7.17 1.22
C LYS A 414 40.45 -7.92 2.54
N LEU A 415 39.60 -8.95 2.54
CA LEU A 415 39.39 -9.76 3.72
C LEU A 415 40.68 -10.54 4.08
N VAL A 416 41.38 -11.12 3.11
CA VAL A 416 42.62 -11.86 3.33
C VAL A 416 43.74 -10.92 3.83
N GLU A 417 43.80 -9.69 3.32
CA GLU A 417 44.76 -8.66 3.80
C GLU A 417 44.57 -8.33 5.29
N VAL A 418 43.34 -8.26 5.78
CA VAL A 418 43.07 -7.99 7.20
C VAL A 418 43.67 -9.09 8.10
N PHE A 419 43.60 -10.35 7.66
CA PHE A 419 44.25 -11.46 8.37
C PHE A 419 45.76 -11.47 8.16
N GLY A 420 46.24 -11.08 6.96
CA GLY A 420 47.65 -11.07 6.58
C GLY A 420 48.53 -10.08 7.34
N ASN A 421 47.92 -9.10 8.02
CA ASN A 421 48.66 -8.21 8.94
C ASN A 421 49.17 -8.91 10.18
N ASN A 422 48.71 -10.13 10.44
CA ASN A 422 49.25 -11.02 11.46
C ASN A 422 49.75 -12.31 10.80
N PHE A 423 51.07 -12.41 10.61
CA PHE A 423 51.74 -13.50 9.89
C PHE A 423 51.29 -14.90 10.34
N GLY A 424 50.96 -15.10 11.63
CA GLY A 424 50.53 -16.39 12.15
C GLY A 424 49.21 -16.92 11.57
N TYR A 425 48.45 -16.10 10.87
CA TYR A 425 47.20 -16.58 10.22
C TYR A 425 47.47 -17.12 8.81
N LEU A 426 48.54 -16.69 8.12
CA LEU A 426 48.85 -17.17 6.78
C LEU A 426 49.42 -18.59 6.78
N ASP A 427 49.90 -19.09 7.94
CA ASP A 427 50.35 -20.47 8.14
C ASP A 427 49.19 -21.47 8.30
N PHE A 428 47.98 -21.06 7.99
CA PHE A 428 46.79 -21.90 8.08
C PHE A 428 46.95 -23.18 7.25
N LYS A 429 46.55 -24.30 7.86
CA LYS A 429 46.38 -25.59 7.18
C LYS A 429 45.04 -26.20 7.61
N ASP A 430 44.32 -26.71 6.65
CA ASP A 430 43.09 -27.45 6.92
C ASP A 430 43.36 -28.89 7.40
N LYS A 431 42.28 -29.65 7.62
CA LYS A 431 42.38 -31.05 8.08
C LYS A 431 43.16 -31.96 7.10
N GLN A 432 43.16 -31.64 5.81
CA GLN A 432 43.90 -32.33 4.76
C GLN A 432 45.35 -31.86 4.66
N GLY A 433 45.76 -30.85 5.40
CA GLY A 433 47.08 -30.24 5.33
C GLY A 433 47.21 -29.22 4.19
N ARG A 434 46.09 -28.81 3.56
CA ARG A 434 46.11 -27.82 2.49
C ARG A 434 46.32 -26.43 3.07
N ASN A 435 47.29 -25.71 2.52
CA ASN A 435 47.53 -24.32 2.87
C ASN A 435 46.60 -23.38 2.06
N LEU A 436 46.63 -22.07 2.35
CA LEU A 436 45.75 -21.08 1.70
C LEU A 436 46.00 -20.99 0.19
N LEU A 437 47.25 -21.19 -0.28
CA LEU A 437 47.58 -21.14 -1.71
C LEU A 437 46.94 -22.33 -2.47
N MET A 438 46.92 -23.52 -1.85
CA MET A 438 46.19 -24.68 -2.40
C MET A 438 44.68 -24.44 -2.47
N ILE A 439 44.13 -23.82 -1.44
CA ILE A 439 42.70 -23.45 -1.42
C ILE A 439 42.39 -22.41 -2.51
N ALA A 440 43.25 -21.43 -2.71
CA ALA A 440 43.14 -20.47 -3.81
C ALA A 440 43.20 -21.14 -5.19
N ALA A 441 44.07 -22.17 -5.32
CA ALA A 441 44.18 -22.95 -6.54
C ALA A 441 42.93 -23.81 -6.83
N ILE A 442 42.27 -24.35 -5.81
CA ILE A 442 41.00 -25.07 -5.94
C ILE A 442 39.90 -24.16 -6.51
N ASN A 443 39.86 -22.90 -6.08
CA ASN A 443 38.76 -21.98 -6.40
C ASN A 443 39.10 -20.97 -7.52
N ASN A 444 40.24 -21.13 -8.19
CA ASN A 444 40.79 -20.21 -9.19
C ASN A 444 40.88 -18.74 -8.70
N SER A 445 41.18 -18.56 -7.42
CA SER A 445 41.22 -17.27 -6.73
C SER A 445 42.55 -16.53 -7.01
N LYS A 446 42.70 -16.00 -8.23
CA LYS A 446 43.93 -15.43 -8.76
C LYS A 446 44.51 -14.30 -7.92
N ASN A 447 43.67 -13.30 -7.54
CA ASN A 447 44.17 -12.12 -6.84
C ASN A 447 44.67 -12.47 -5.44
N VAL A 448 43.97 -13.38 -4.77
CA VAL A 448 44.40 -13.90 -3.47
C VAL A 448 45.61 -14.77 -3.60
N ALA A 449 45.70 -15.64 -4.61
CA ALA A 449 46.91 -16.45 -4.88
C ALA A 449 48.14 -15.56 -5.10
N GLU A 450 48.00 -14.50 -5.88
CA GLU A 450 49.10 -13.53 -6.11
C GLU A 450 49.54 -12.84 -4.82
N TYR A 451 48.56 -12.40 -4.00
CA TYR A 451 48.86 -11.82 -2.69
C TYR A 451 49.60 -12.81 -1.79
N LEU A 452 49.13 -14.06 -1.69
CA LEU A 452 49.74 -15.10 -0.85
C LEU A 452 51.18 -15.43 -1.28
N VAL A 453 51.41 -15.56 -2.59
CA VAL A 453 52.78 -15.79 -3.13
C VAL A 453 53.68 -14.59 -2.86
N ASN A 454 53.20 -13.35 -3.04
CA ASN A 454 53.97 -12.15 -2.73
C ASN A 454 54.28 -12.02 -1.22
N ARG A 455 53.47 -12.66 -0.36
CA ARG A 455 53.72 -12.74 1.10
C ARG A 455 54.62 -13.92 1.48
N GLY A 456 55.15 -14.68 0.51
CA GLY A 456 56.14 -15.71 0.72
C GLY A 456 55.59 -17.11 0.98
N LEU A 457 54.35 -17.41 0.67
CA LEU A 457 53.84 -18.78 0.78
C LEU A 457 54.53 -19.68 -0.22
N SER A 458 54.89 -20.88 0.25
CA SER A 458 55.66 -21.85 -0.54
C SER A 458 54.85 -22.40 -1.73
N LEU A 459 55.46 -22.36 -2.92
CA LEU A 459 54.92 -22.93 -4.15
C LEU A 459 55.02 -24.45 -4.21
N VAL A 460 55.97 -25.05 -3.43
CA VAL A 460 56.32 -26.47 -3.50
C VAL A 460 55.82 -27.29 -2.32
N GLU A 461 55.28 -26.62 -1.29
CA GLU A 461 54.68 -27.30 -0.14
C GLU A 461 53.58 -28.27 -0.57
N LYS A 462 53.59 -29.50 -0.02
CA LYS A 462 52.62 -30.54 -0.34
C LYS A 462 51.70 -30.81 0.84
N ASP A 463 50.42 -31.11 0.55
CA ASP A 463 49.47 -31.56 1.54
C ASP A 463 49.67 -33.04 1.92
N LYS A 464 48.76 -33.59 2.74
CA LYS A 464 48.82 -34.99 3.17
C LYS A 464 48.71 -36.00 2.03
N SER A 465 48.16 -35.59 0.88
CA SER A 465 48.04 -36.41 -0.33
C SER A 465 49.19 -36.22 -1.30
N GLY A 466 50.20 -35.42 -0.94
CA GLY A 466 51.34 -35.15 -1.79
C GLY A 466 51.08 -34.11 -2.89
N LEU A 467 49.96 -33.40 -2.88
CA LEU A 467 49.63 -32.39 -3.87
C LEU A 467 50.06 -31.00 -3.42
N ASN A 468 50.66 -30.24 -4.33
CA ASN A 468 50.97 -28.83 -4.14
C ASN A 468 49.98 -27.91 -4.86
N ALA A 469 50.17 -26.60 -4.79
CA ALA A 469 49.23 -25.62 -5.33
C ALA A 469 49.01 -25.74 -6.84
N ILE A 470 50.06 -25.97 -7.65
CA ILE A 470 49.91 -26.10 -9.10
C ILE A 470 49.21 -27.41 -9.50
N MET A 471 49.40 -28.50 -8.72
CA MET A 471 48.67 -29.74 -8.90
C MET A 471 47.17 -29.55 -8.59
N TYR A 472 46.81 -28.76 -7.56
CA TYR A 472 45.41 -28.38 -7.29
C TYR A 472 44.83 -27.53 -8.40
N ALA A 473 45.60 -26.58 -8.96
CA ALA A 473 45.19 -25.81 -10.12
C ALA A 473 44.92 -26.72 -11.33
N ALA A 474 45.75 -27.71 -11.56
CA ALA A 474 45.55 -28.74 -12.59
C ALA A 474 44.30 -29.58 -12.32
N LYS A 475 44.13 -30.06 -11.08
CA LYS A 475 43.01 -30.90 -10.67
C LYS A 475 41.64 -30.20 -10.90
N HIS A 476 41.56 -28.91 -10.66
CA HIS A 476 40.33 -28.12 -10.72
C HIS A 476 40.20 -27.24 -11.99
N ASN A 477 41.08 -27.44 -12.97
CA ASN A 477 41.15 -26.67 -14.22
C ASN A 477 41.23 -25.13 -13.97
N SER A 478 41.94 -24.72 -12.92
CA SER A 478 42.05 -23.33 -12.47
C SER A 478 43.17 -22.59 -13.26
N VAL A 479 42.83 -22.21 -14.48
CA VAL A 479 43.77 -21.69 -15.49
C VAL A 479 44.46 -20.41 -15.03
N ASP A 480 43.76 -19.47 -14.41
CA ASP A 480 44.32 -18.18 -14.00
C ASP A 480 45.39 -18.36 -12.89
N VAL A 481 45.07 -19.22 -11.92
CA VAL A 481 46.03 -19.53 -10.84
C VAL A 481 47.18 -20.36 -11.36
N ALA A 482 46.95 -21.35 -12.23
CA ALA A 482 48.00 -22.11 -12.86
C ALA A 482 48.99 -21.20 -13.63
N LYS A 483 48.48 -20.27 -14.43
CA LYS A 483 49.26 -19.27 -15.17
C LYS A 483 50.11 -18.39 -14.21
N LEU A 484 49.48 -17.95 -13.11
CA LEU A 484 50.17 -17.17 -12.08
C LEU A 484 51.33 -17.99 -11.45
N LEU A 485 51.07 -19.23 -11.05
CA LEU A 485 52.04 -20.09 -10.38
C LEU A 485 53.24 -20.41 -11.29
N ILE A 486 53.03 -20.68 -12.58
CA ILE A 486 54.10 -20.85 -13.57
C ILE A 486 54.93 -19.57 -13.66
N LYS A 487 54.30 -18.41 -13.82
CA LYS A 487 54.98 -17.10 -13.86
C LYS A 487 55.83 -16.85 -12.61
N LYS A 488 55.43 -17.39 -11.47
CA LYS A 488 56.14 -17.26 -10.19
C LYS A 488 57.16 -18.37 -9.93
N GLY A 489 57.40 -19.27 -10.89
CA GLY A 489 58.46 -20.28 -10.85
C GLY A 489 58.00 -21.67 -10.36
N SER A 490 56.72 -21.96 -10.36
CA SER A 490 56.28 -23.34 -10.11
C SER A 490 56.62 -24.24 -11.30
N GLU A 491 57.15 -25.42 -11.01
CA GLU A 491 57.39 -26.46 -12.01
C GLU A 491 56.15 -27.33 -12.17
N PRO A 492 55.50 -27.31 -13.34
CA PRO A 492 54.23 -28.02 -13.52
C PRO A 492 54.36 -29.47 -14.01
N ARG A 493 55.58 -30.04 -14.06
CA ARG A 493 55.81 -31.38 -14.60
C ARG A 493 54.91 -32.43 -13.91
N ASP A 494 54.90 -32.46 -12.57
CA ASP A 494 54.08 -33.38 -11.78
C ASP A 494 52.58 -33.08 -11.91
N ALA A 495 52.18 -31.86 -12.35
CA ALA A 495 50.81 -31.43 -12.52
C ALA A 495 50.20 -31.87 -13.87
N LEU A 496 51.03 -32.28 -14.86
CA LEU A 496 50.55 -32.84 -16.14
C LEU A 496 49.72 -34.10 -15.92
N GLU A 497 50.22 -35.05 -15.14
CA GLU A 497 49.49 -36.29 -14.82
C GLU A 497 48.17 -35.96 -14.13
N VAL A 498 48.20 -35.02 -13.19
CA VAL A 498 46.97 -34.58 -12.50
C VAL A 498 45.98 -33.95 -13.47
N ALA A 499 46.41 -33.13 -14.43
CA ALA A 499 45.54 -32.55 -15.44
C ALA A 499 44.87 -33.62 -16.30
N ILE A 500 45.56 -34.70 -16.65
CA ILE A 500 45.04 -35.80 -17.43
C ILE A 500 44.04 -36.62 -16.61
N ILE A 501 44.38 -37.00 -15.37
CA ILE A 501 43.54 -37.77 -14.46
C ILE A 501 42.18 -37.10 -14.26
N TRP A 502 42.13 -35.76 -14.24
CA TRP A 502 40.93 -34.98 -14.00
C TRP A 502 40.33 -34.33 -15.26
N ASP A 503 40.78 -34.72 -16.46
CA ASP A 503 40.35 -34.19 -17.78
C ASP A 503 40.41 -32.66 -17.88
N SER A 504 41.41 -32.03 -17.28
CA SER A 504 41.56 -30.57 -17.17
C SER A 504 42.27 -30.00 -18.40
N MET A 505 41.53 -29.96 -19.49
CA MET A 505 42.03 -29.61 -20.84
C MET A 505 42.72 -28.22 -20.90
N GLU A 506 42.08 -27.18 -20.34
CA GLU A 506 42.61 -25.82 -20.51
C GLU A 506 43.92 -25.61 -19.72
N THR A 507 44.03 -26.28 -18.57
CA THR A 507 45.30 -26.28 -17.80
C THR A 507 46.38 -27.10 -18.51
N LEU A 508 46.04 -28.22 -19.12
CA LEU A 508 46.98 -29.00 -19.93
C LEU A 508 47.51 -28.17 -21.11
N LYS A 509 46.65 -27.51 -21.86
CA LYS A 509 47.04 -26.60 -22.97
C LYS A 509 47.93 -25.46 -22.49
N LEU A 510 47.63 -24.91 -21.28
CA LEU A 510 48.46 -23.87 -20.68
C LEU A 510 49.87 -24.41 -20.39
N PHE A 511 50.00 -25.62 -19.87
CA PHE A 511 51.27 -26.23 -19.57
C PHE A 511 52.08 -26.46 -20.85
N ASP A 512 51.47 -27.01 -21.89
CA ASP A 512 52.10 -27.21 -23.19
C ASP A 512 52.59 -25.90 -23.82
N LYS A 513 51.77 -24.85 -23.87
CA LYS A 513 52.15 -23.52 -24.34
C LYS A 513 53.27 -22.86 -23.57
N ASN A 514 53.51 -23.24 -22.33
CA ASN A 514 54.62 -22.77 -21.52
C ASN A 514 55.87 -23.67 -21.60
N GLY A 515 55.95 -24.51 -22.63
CA GLY A 515 57.14 -25.26 -22.98
C GLY A 515 57.35 -26.55 -22.20
N ILE A 516 56.32 -27.08 -21.58
CA ILE A 516 56.40 -28.39 -20.91
C ILE A 516 56.27 -29.46 -21.96
N ARG A 517 57.26 -30.35 -21.98
CA ARG A 517 57.41 -31.37 -23.02
C ARG A 517 56.36 -32.47 -22.87
N ILE A 518 55.19 -32.31 -23.51
CA ILE A 518 54.08 -33.29 -23.49
C ILE A 518 54.44 -34.60 -24.20
N LYS A 519 55.54 -34.64 -25.00
CA LYS A 519 56.02 -35.82 -25.71
C LYS A 519 57.01 -36.67 -24.88
N GLU A 520 57.40 -36.21 -23.69
CA GLU A 520 58.29 -37.01 -22.82
C GLU A 520 57.50 -38.14 -22.15
N LYS A 521 58.15 -39.30 -22.10
CA LYS A 521 57.61 -40.49 -21.39
C LYS A 521 58.09 -40.47 -19.92
N ASP A 522 57.28 -41.11 -19.06
CA ASP A 522 57.60 -41.27 -17.65
C ASP A 522 58.70 -42.35 -17.43
N LYS A 523 59.07 -42.59 -16.19
CA LYS A 523 60.11 -43.63 -15.83
C LYS A 523 59.73 -45.06 -16.22
N PHE A 524 58.47 -45.31 -16.60
CA PHE A 524 58.00 -46.59 -17.11
C PHE A 524 57.85 -46.61 -18.62
N ASP A 525 58.34 -45.58 -19.32
CA ASP A 525 58.19 -45.29 -20.74
C ASP A 525 56.71 -45.06 -21.18
N ARG A 526 55.81 -44.70 -20.24
CA ARG A 526 54.45 -44.36 -20.57
C ARG A 526 54.36 -42.95 -21.15
N SER A 527 53.68 -42.82 -22.26
CA SER A 527 53.34 -41.52 -22.83
C SER A 527 52.08 -40.93 -22.14
N LEU A 528 51.91 -39.58 -22.25
CA LEU A 528 50.69 -38.94 -21.74
C LEU A 528 49.44 -39.46 -22.41
N LEU A 529 49.51 -39.99 -23.65
CA LEU A 529 48.40 -40.60 -24.35
C LEU A 529 47.95 -41.92 -23.68
N MET A 530 48.92 -42.70 -23.17
CA MET A 530 48.63 -43.93 -22.39
C MET A 530 47.91 -43.56 -21.07
N LEU A 531 48.33 -42.49 -20.40
CA LEU A 531 47.65 -41.99 -19.22
C LEU A 531 46.23 -41.51 -19.56
N ALA A 532 46.03 -40.75 -20.65
CA ALA A 532 44.73 -40.32 -21.10
C ALA A 532 43.80 -41.53 -21.39
N ALA A 533 44.36 -42.63 -21.92
CA ALA A 533 43.64 -43.87 -22.14
C ALA A 533 43.32 -44.62 -20.83
N GLU A 534 44.23 -44.57 -19.84
CA GLU A 534 44.00 -45.18 -18.53
C GLU A 534 42.82 -44.53 -17.79
N TYR A 535 42.67 -43.19 -17.89
CA TYR A 535 41.68 -42.40 -17.16
C TYR A 535 40.47 -42.00 -18.03
N ASN A 536 40.33 -42.51 -19.26
CA ASN A 536 39.26 -42.20 -20.22
C ASN A 536 39.12 -40.70 -20.54
N ALA A 537 40.25 -39.96 -20.54
CA ALA A 537 40.29 -38.52 -20.80
C ALA A 537 40.22 -38.25 -22.31
N LYS A 538 39.06 -38.40 -22.92
CA LYS A 538 38.82 -38.32 -24.36
C LYS A 538 39.31 -37.04 -25.00
N ARG A 539 38.92 -35.87 -24.45
CA ARG A 539 39.29 -34.56 -24.99
C ARG A 539 40.81 -34.34 -24.99
N ILE A 540 41.45 -34.82 -23.94
CA ILE A 540 42.89 -34.76 -23.81
C ILE A 540 43.57 -35.73 -24.79
N ALA A 541 43.04 -36.96 -24.96
CA ALA A 541 43.56 -37.89 -25.94
C ALA A 541 43.49 -37.35 -27.38
N GLU A 542 42.39 -36.72 -27.75
CA GLU A 542 42.22 -36.03 -29.05
C GLU A 542 43.28 -34.93 -29.22
N TYR A 543 43.48 -34.07 -28.21
CA TYR A 543 44.44 -33.01 -28.24
C TYR A 543 45.87 -33.52 -28.38
N LEU A 544 46.27 -34.54 -27.59
CA LEU A 544 47.62 -35.12 -27.63
C LEU A 544 47.92 -35.75 -28.99
N LEU A 545 46.95 -36.41 -29.62
CA LEU A 545 47.09 -36.96 -30.97
C LEU A 545 47.24 -35.85 -32.03
N ASP A 546 46.46 -34.72 -31.87
CA ASP A 546 46.57 -33.58 -32.76
C ASP A 546 47.92 -32.85 -32.63
N GLU A 547 48.53 -32.87 -31.43
CA GLU A 547 49.88 -32.37 -31.17
C GLU A 547 50.98 -33.38 -31.64
N GLY A 548 50.57 -34.51 -32.22
CA GLY A 548 51.47 -35.49 -32.85
C GLY A 548 52.16 -36.43 -31.88
N LEU A 549 51.49 -36.86 -30.83
CA LEU A 549 51.91 -38.06 -30.08
C LEU A 549 51.56 -39.30 -30.90
N ASP A 550 52.46 -40.28 -30.86
CA ASP A 550 52.29 -41.55 -31.59
C ASP A 550 51.27 -42.43 -30.87
N GLU A 551 50.21 -42.81 -31.57
CA GLU A 551 49.14 -43.68 -31.08
C GLU A 551 49.59 -45.08 -30.77
N ASP A 552 50.73 -45.53 -31.41
CA ASP A 552 51.29 -46.86 -31.27
C ASP A 552 52.56 -46.94 -30.42
N ASP A 553 52.93 -45.83 -29.76
CA ASP A 553 54.02 -45.84 -28.79
C ASP A 553 53.81 -46.97 -27.75
N GLU A 554 54.91 -47.60 -27.37
CA GLU A 554 54.90 -48.69 -26.38
C GLU A 554 55.57 -48.28 -25.07
N ASP A 555 55.05 -48.76 -23.95
CA ASP A 555 55.67 -48.69 -22.62
C ASP A 555 56.70 -49.82 -22.42
N LYS A 556 57.30 -49.86 -21.22
CA LYS A 556 58.27 -50.93 -20.86
C LYS A 556 57.70 -52.35 -20.98
N ASN A 557 56.44 -52.54 -20.91
CA ASN A 557 55.71 -53.81 -21.03
C ASN A 557 55.24 -54.08 -22.47
N GLY A 558 55.52 -53.20 -23.44
CA GLY A 558 55.02 -53.28 -24.81
C GLY A 558 53.52 -52.99 -24.91
N GLU A 559 52.96 -52.24 -23.96
CA GLU A 559 51.54 -51.85 -24.00
C GLU A 559 51.38 -50.48 -24.68
N THR A 560 50.46 -50.39 -25.61
CA THR A 560 50.11 -49.18 -26.34
C THR A 560 48.95 -48.44 -25.65
N ALA A 561 48.69 -47.19 -26.02
CA ALA A 561 47.54 -46.40 -25.51
C ALA A 561 46.19 -47.15 -25.73
N LEU A 562 46.03 -47.86 -26.87
CA LEU A 562 44.83 -48.65 -27.12
C LEU A 562 44.70 -49.84 -26.16
N MET A 563 45.84 -50.45 -25.74
CA MET A 563 45.80 -51.52 -24.71
C MET A 563 45.44 -50.98 -23.34
N TYR A 564 45.96 -49.77 -22.95
CA TYR A 564 45.54 -49.06 -21.75
C TYR A 564 44.04 -48.77 -21.75
N ALA A 565 43.51 -48.26 -22.86
CA ALA A 565 42.06 -48.04 -23.02
C ALA A 565 41.25 -49.35 -22.87
N ALA A 566 41.73 -50.43 -23.50
CA ALA A 566 41.04 -51.75 -23.42
C ALA A 566 41.06 -52.28 -21.98
N ARG A 567 42.17 -52.21 -21.29
CA ARG A 567 42.39 -52.67 -19.91
C ARG A 567 41.51 -51.90 -18.90
N ASN A 568 41.29 -50.60 -19.14
CA ASN A 568 40.57 -49.74 -18.23
C ASN A 568 39.09 -49.53 -18.62
N GLY A 569 38.68 -50.07 -19.77
CA GLY A 569 37.31 -49.94 -20.26
C GLY A 569 37.00 -48.53 -20.81
N ALA A 570 38.00 -47.80 -21.25
CA ALA A 570 37.90 -46.44 -21.77
C ALA A 570 37.45 -46.44 -23.24
N ILE A 571 36.18 -46.72 -23.46
CA ILE A 571 35.59 -46.90 -24.81
C ILE A 571 35.71 -45.65 -25.64
N GLU A 572 35.50 -44.49 -25.05
CA GLU A 572 35.55 -43.20 -25.75
C GLU A 572 36.96 -42.93 -26.29
N VAL A 573 38.01 -43.18 -25.48
CA VAL A 573 39.41 -43.01 -25.90
C VAL A 573 39.79 -44.09 -26.90
N ALA A 574 39.36 -45.32 -26.70
CA ALA A 574 39.58 -46.40 -27.67
C ALA A 574 38.98 -46.06 -29.06
N ASP A 575 37.81 -45.45 -29.11
CA ASP A 575 37.20 -45.01 -30.38
C ASP A 575 38.04 -43.90 -31.05
N VAL A 576 38.53 -42.96 -30.28
CA VAL A 576 39.41 -41.88 -30.76
C VAL A 576 40.71 -42.48 -31.32
N LEU A 577 41.39 -43.34 -30.57
CA LEU A 577 42.64 -43.98 -30.99
C LEU A 577 42.46 -44.80 -32.29
N ILE A 578 41.40 -45.61 -32.39
CA ILE A 578 41.10 -46.39 -33.59
C ILE A 578 40.82 -45.51 -34.81
N LYS A 579 40.07 -44.40 -34.61
CA LYS A 579 39.80 -43.42 -35.69
C LYS A 579 41.05 -42.71 -36.16
N LYS A 580 42.04 -42.50 -35.28
CA LYS A 580 43.31 -41.86 -35.60
C LYS A 580 44.35 -42.85 -36.17
N GLY A 581 44.03 -44.14 -36.21
CA GLY A 581 44.89 -45.10 -36.89
C GLY A 581 45.57 -46.14 -36.03
N ALA A 582 45.35 -46.14 -34.71
CA ALA A 582 45.98 -47.05 -33.77
C ALA A 582 45.92 -48.54 -34.22
N ASN A 583 47.04 -49.23 -34.09
CA ASN A 583 47.20 -50.59 -34.52
C ASN A 583 46.32 -51.58 -33.71
N LYS A 584 45.31 -52.12 -34.34
CA LYS A 584 44.35 -53.08 -33.75
C LYS A 584 44.93 -54.47 -33.55
N LYS A 585 46.13 -54.75 -34.02
CA LYS A 585 46.79 -56.06 -33.92
C LYS A 585 47.89 -56.08 -32.86
N THR A 586 48.00 -55.04 -32.08
CA THR A 586 49.03 -54.93 -31.05
C THR A 586 48.98 -56.03 -30.00
N LYS A 587 50.14 -56.39 -29.44
CA LYS A 587 50.28 -57.35 -28.33
C LYS A 587 51.40 -56.81 -27.42
N ASN A 588 51.23 -57.03 -26.12
CA ASN A 588 52.25 -56.70 -25.15
C ASN A 588 53.38 -57.76 -25.09
N LYS A 589 54.38 -57.53 -24.29
CA LYS A 589 55.51 -58.47 -24.10
C LYS A 589 55.12 -59.85 -23.53
N LYS A 590 53.94 -59.96 -22.94
CA LYS A 590 53.31 -61.23 -22.50
C LYS A 590 52.49 -61.91 -23.61
N ASN A 591 52.56 -61.42 -24.84
CA ASN A 591 51.77 -61.88 -25.98
C ASN A 591 50.23 -61.75 -25.81
N GLU A 592 49.77 -60.87 -24.89
CA GLU A 592 48.35 -60.60 -24.69
C GLU A 592 47.85 -59.64 -25.76
N LYS A 593 46.74 -59.96 -26.40
CA LYS A 593 46.06 -59.11 -27.41
C LYS A 593 45.00 -58.22 -26.79
N LEU A 594 44.49 -57.23 -27.54
CA LEU A 594 43.49 -56.25 -27.09
C LEU A 594 42.23 -56.92 -26.47
N LEU A 595 41.67 -57.97 -27.09
CA LEU A 595 40.50 -58.67 -26.55
C LEU A 595 40.82 -59.39 -25.24
N GLY A 596 42.08 -59.88 -25.09
CA GLY A 596 42.54 -60.60 -23.89
C GLY A 596 42.72 -59.65 -22.69
N VAL A 597 43.16 -58.44 -22.92
CA VAL A 597 43.36 -57.41 -21.85
C VAL A 597 42.09 -56.60 -21.55
N SER A 598 41.02 -56.75 -22.31
CA SER A 598 39.79 -55.94 -22.14
C SER A 598 39.09 -56.16 -20.80
N LYS A 599 38.79 -55.04 -20.11
CA LYS A 599 38.22 -54.99 -18.76
C LYS A 599 36.90 -55.76 -18.59
N ASN A 600 36.01 -55.65 -19.58
CA ASN A 600 34.65 -56.16 -19.51
C ASN A 600 34.12 -56.52 -20.91
N ASN A 601 32.92 -57.16 -20.95
CA ASN A 601 32.29 -57.56 -22.19
C ASN A 601 31.93 -56.35 -23.09
N GLU A 602 31.54 -55.22 -22.53
CA GLU A 602 31.19 -54.02 -23.28
C GLU A 602 32.40 -53.54 -24.12
N MET A 603 33.56 -53.44 -23.54
CA MET A 603 34.80 -53.11 -24.27
C MET A 603 35.14 -54.15 -25.33
N ARG A 604 34.94 -55.44 -25.04
CA ARG A 604 35.17 -56.51 -26.04
C ARG A 604 34.23 -56.38 -27.24
N GLU A 605 32.95 -56.23 -26.99
CA GLU A 605 31.94 -56.00 -28.04
C GLU A 605 32.27 -54.76 -28.87
N PHE A 606 32.62 -53.65 -28.20
CA PHE A 606 33.07 -52.46 -28.87
C PHE A 606 34.27 -52.75 -29.80
N LEU A 607 35.34 -53.38 -29.29
CA LEU A 607 36.54 -53.69 -30.07
C LEU A 607 36.22 -54.65 -31.24
N LEU A 608 35.38 -55.67 -31.03
CA LEU A 608 34.88 -56.56 -32.09
C LEU A 608 34.13 -55.78 -33.17
N SER A 609 33.27 -54.85 -32.77
CA SER A 609 32.53 -53.96 -33.71
C SER A 609 33.47 -53.12 -34.56
N LYS A 610 34.65 -52.79 -34.07
CA LYS A 610 35.69 -52.05 -34.78
C LYS A 610 36.67 -52.95 -35.58
N GLY A 611 36.38 -54.26 -35.66
CA GLY A 611 37.15 -55.21 -36.46
C GLY A 611 38.41 -55.76 -35.81
N VAL A 612 38.54 -55.67 -34.49
CA VAL A 612 39.62 -56.36 -33.73
C VAL A 612 39.31 -57.87 -33.72
N LYS A 613 40.35 -58.66 -33.93
CA LYS A 613 40.21 -60.15 -34.01
C LYS A 613 40.97 -60.79 -32.83
N TRP A 614 40.48 -61.95 -32.42
CA TRP A 614 41.13 -62.78 -31.38
C TRP A 614 42.59 -63.15 -31.69
#